data_269958ae3a17131cf629807c4f1f3c26
#
_entry.id   269958ae3a17131cf629807c4f1f3c26
#
_cell.length_a   1.000
_cell.length_b   1.000
_cell.length_c   1.000
_cell.angle_alpha   90.00
_cell.angle_beta   90.00
_cell.angle_gamma   90.00
#
_symmetry.space_group_name_H-M   'P 1'
#
loop_
_entity.id
_entity.type
_entity.pdbx_description
1 polymer ?
#
loop_
_entity_poly.entity_id
_entity_poly.type
_entity_poly.pdbx_seq_one_letter_code
_entity_poly.pdbx_strand_id
1 'polypeptide(L)'
;EPSETSPQDAYNALKAYLMMSNPQYMDSSHLSDQVTRFWRSWLDSNRGQMPRGEMLQKAEQILSYAMTLANDRQFPLLESDTLLVDQTRQVLVSIIQGIPARDRVYNEIKMRTAVRFSALTIKQLVGQNNQNTVLGSYALPGIFTYKAWSEHIEKAIDEAANRPTDSKDWVLNSTQSDDLTFSGSPNQIRKQLTQLYKQEYIAEWRKFLNGIYYAKTNDFKQQTKNIDVLGEPENSPIRSVMNRIAKETSWDNPIVQAELAA
;
A
#
# COMPACT_ATOMS: atom_id res chain seq x y z
N GLU A 1 -12.75 17.51 -8.88
CA GLU A 1 -13.82 16.81 -8.15
C GLU A 1 -13.17 16.21 -6.92
N PRO A 2 -13.70 16.40 -5.70
CA PRO A 2 -13.19 15.70 -4.55
C PRO A 2 -13.44 14.21 -4.80
N SER A 3 -12.37 13.44 -4.95
CA SER A 3 -12.49 11.98 -4.94
C SER A 3 -13.22 11.58 -3.66
N GLU A 4 -14.24 10.75 -3.76
CA GLU A 4 -14.97 10.23 -2.62
C GLU A 4 -13.96 9.65 -1.62
N THR A 5 -13.74 10.38 -0.54
CA THR A 5 -12.79 9.97 0.49
C THR A 5 -13.38 8.74 1.16
N SER A 6 -12.68 7.60 1.09
CA SER A 6 -13.19 6.39 1.72
C SER A 6 -13.33 6.61 3.24
N PRO A 7 -14.25 5.93 3.92
CA PRO A 7 -14.39 6.01 5.38
C PRO A 7 -13.07 5.74 6.11
N GLN A 8 -12.25 4.85 5.56
CA GLN A 8 -10.94 4.53 6.10
C GLN A 8 -9.94 5.69 5.93
N ASP A 9 -10.01 6.40 4.80
CA ASP A 9 -9.17 7.60 4.57
C ASP A 9 -9.53 8.71 5.55
N ALA A 10 -10.82 8.93 5.78
CA ALA A 10 -11.30 9.92 6.74
C ALA A 10 -10.90 9.55 8.18
N TYR A 11 -11.00 8.26 8.55
CA TYR A 11 -10.51 7.77 9.85
C TYR A 11 -9.01 8.01 10.02
N ASN A 12 -8.20 7.66 9.03
CA ASN A 12 -6.75 7.84 9.08
C ASN A 12 -6.35 9.31 9.10
N ALA A 13 -7.09 10.18 8.41
CA ALA A 13 -6.89 11.63 8.47
C ALA A 13 -7.19 12.18 9.87
N LEU A 14 -8.32 11.77 10.48
CA LEU A 14 -8.67 12.14 11.85
C LEU A 14 -7.61 11.64 12.83
N LYS A 15 -7.14 10.39 12.69
CA LYS A 15 -6.11 9.81 13.53
C LYS A 15 -4.81 10.62 13.43
N ALA A 16 -4.36 10.97 12.24
CA ALA A 16 -3.17 11.81 12.03
C ALA A 16 -3.34 13.22 12.64
N TYR A 17 -4.51 13.84 12.48
CA TYR A 17 -4.82 15.13 13.08
C TYR A 17 -4.74 15.08 14.61
N LEU A 18 -5.34 14.07 15.24
CA LEU A 18 -5.31 13.89 16.69
C LEU A 18 -3.89 13.59 17.22
N MET A 19 -3.05 12.88 16.45
CA MET A 19 -1.63 12.67 16.77
C MET A 19 -0.86 14.00 16.81
N MET A 20 -1.12 14.88 15.86
CA MET A 20 -0.49 16.22 15.82
C MET A 20 -0.99 17.14 16.93
N SER A 21 -2.14 16.84 17.54
CA SER A 21 -2.71 17.63 18.64
C SER A 21 -2.34 17.09 20.02
N ASN A 22 -1.97 15.80 20.14
CA ASN A 22 -1.66 15.16 21.43
C ASN A 22 -0.47 14.20 21.31
N PRO A 23 0.67 14.51 21.96
CA PRO A 23 1.89 13.71 21.91
C PRO A 23 1.73 12.29 22.46
N GLN A 24 0.75 12.05 23.36
CA GLN A 24 0.52 10.72 23.92
C GLN A 24 0.13 9.68 22.88
N TYR A 25 -0.44 10.12 21.76
CA TYR A 25 -0.88 9.26 20.66
C TYR A 25 0.08 9.24 19.48
N MET A 26 1.26 9.88 19.63
CA MET A 26 2.21 10.02 18.54
C MET A 26 2.74 8.67 18.06
N ASP A 27 2.43 8.35 16.80
CA ASP A 27 3.04 7.28 16.01
C ASP A 27 3.66 7.93 14.78
N SER A 28 4.95 8.19 14.83
CA SER A 28 5.70 8.88 13.77
C SER A 28 5.64 8.15 12.44
N SER A 29 5.54 6.82 12.45
CA SER A 29 5.41 6.01 11.24
C SER A 29 4.05 6.21 10.58
N HIS A 30 2.97 6.13 11.35
CA HIS A 30 1.62 6.39 10.82
C HIS A 30 1.47 7.84 10.35
N LEU A 31 1.95 8.79 11.13
CA LEU A 31 1.90 10.21 10.77
C LEU A 31 2.67 10.48 9.49
N SER A 32 3.88 9.95 9.34
CA SER A 32 4.70 10.06 8.13
C SER A 32 3.97 9.51 6.90
N ASP A 33 3.37 8.33 7.02
CA ASP A 33 2.63 7.71 5.92
C ASP A 33 1.45 8.58 5.47
N GLN A 34 0.68 9.14 6.42
CA GLN A 34 -0.48 9.99 6.12
C GLN A 34 -0.07 11.35 5.55
N VAL A 35 0.89 12.03 6.17
CA VAL A 35 1.40 13.33 5.69
C VAL A 35 2.01 13.18 4.30
N THR A 36 2.80 12.12 4.05
CA THR A 36 3.35 11.86 2.71
C THR A 36 2.26 11.71 1.67
N ARG A 37 1.18 10.98 1.99
CA ARG A 37 0.05 10.77 1.07
C ARG A 37 -0.65 12.07 0.72
N PHE A 38 -1.05 12.87 1.71
CA PHE A 38 -1.74 14.14 1.50
C PHE A 38 -0.84 15.16 0.82
N TRP A 39 0.42 15.23 1.21
CA TRP A 39 1.36 16.18 0.64
C TRP A 39 1.69 15.87 -0.81
N ARG A 40 1.86 14.60 -1.18
CA ARG A 40 2.03 14.22 -2.59
C ARG A 40 0.86 14.68 -3.45
N SER A 41 -0.38 14.46 -2.99
CA SER A 41 -1.57 14.91 -3.70
C SER A 41 -1.61 16.43 -3.85
N TRP A 42 -1.31 17.15 -2.79
CA TRP A 42 -1.26 18.62 -2.80
C TRP A 42 -0.13 19.16 -3.70
N LEU A 43 1.05 18.57 -3.62
CA LEU A 43 2.20 18.96 -4.42
C LEU A 43 1.97 18.75 -5.91
N ASP A 44 1.36 17.64 -6.32
CA ASP A 44 1.05 17.38 -7.73
C ASP A 44 0.17 18.49 -8.32
N SER A 45 -0.75 19.04 -7.53
CA SER A 45 -1.62 20.16 -7.95
C SER A 45 -0.93 21.53 -7.89
N ASN A 46 0.10 21.70 -7.06
CA ASN A 46 0.72 22.99 -6.76
C ASN A 46 2.19 23.12 -7.22
N ARG A 47 2.72 22.15 -7.95
CA ARG A 47 4.15 22.09 -8.33
C ARG A 47 4.62 23.19 -9.29
N GLY A 48 3.71 23.89 -9.96
CA GLY A 48 4.05 24.88 -10.98
C GLY A 48 4.85 24.26 -12.13
N GLN A 49 6.04 24.81 -12.41
CA GLN A 49 6.94 24.31 -13.46
C GLN A 49 8.00 23.34 -12.95
N MET A 50 8.01 23.00 -11.66
CA MET A 50 9.01 22.08 -11.10
C MET A 50 8.80 20.67 -11.62
N PRO A 51 9.87 19.97 -12.09
CA PRO A 51 9.76 18.58 -12.49
C PRO A 51 9.27 17.70 -11.32
N ARG A 52 8.32 16.80 -11.60
CA ARG A 52 7.66 15.98 -10.57
C ARG A 52 8.66 15.17 -9.73
N GLY A 53 9.67 14.60 -10.36
CA GLY A 53 10.70 13.80 -9.68
C GLY A 53 11.53 14.62 -8.69
N GLU A 54 11.94 15.82 -9.06
CA GLU A 54 12.69 16.73 -8.19
C GLU A 54 11.84 17.20 -7.02
N MET A 55 10.58 17.54 -7.27
CA MET A 55 9.64 17.95 -6.24
C MET A 55 9.43 16.85 -5.20
N LEU A 56 9.20 15.61 -5.64
CA LEU A 56 9.00 14.48 -4.73
C LEU A 56 10.24 14.18 -3.89
N GLN A 57 11.43 14.24 -4.50
CA GLN A 57 12.69 14.01 -3.79
C GLN A 57 12.92 15.06 -2.68
N LYS A 58 12.70 16.33 -2.98
CA LYS A 58 12.81 17.42 -1.98
C LYS A 58 11.75 17.29 -0.88
N ALA A 59 10.53 16.94 -1.26
CA ALA A 59 9.44 16.72 -0.32
C ALA A 59 9.74 15.57 0.65
N GLU A 60 10.26 14.45 0.14
CA GLU A 60 10.66 13.30 0.96
C GLU A 60 11.78 13.64 1.94
N GLN A 61 12.76 14.44 1.52
CA GLN A 61 13.83 14.91 2.41
C GLN A 61 13.29 15.77 3.56
N ILE A 62 12.41 16.72 3.25
CA ILE A 62 11.80 17.62 4.26
C ILE A 62 10.93 16.82 5.22
N LEU A 63 10.08 15.90 4.70
CA LEU A 63 9.24 15.05 5.52
C LEU A 63 10.04 14.11 6.42
N SER A 64 11.06 13.48 5.86
CA SER A 64 11.94 12.60 6.65
C SER A 64 12.57 13.35 7.80
N TYR A 65 13.09 14.56 7.57
CA TYR A 65 13.63 15.41 8.62
C TYR A 65 12.56 15.80 9.65
N ALA A 66 11.39 16.28 9.21
CA ALA A 66 10.31 16.66 10.11
C ALA A 66 9.85 15.49 11.00
N MET A 67 9.81 14.26 10.45
CA MET A 67 9.41 13.08 11.20
C MET A 67 10.46 12.63 12.22
N THR A 68 11.75 12.95 12.05
CA THR A 68 12.74 12.71 13.11
C THR A 68 12.46 13.57 14.35
N LEU A 69 11.82 14.71 14.16
CA LEU A 69 11.44 15.62 15.26
C LEU A 69 10.08 15.31 15.89
N ALA A 70 9.29 14.41 15.30
CA ALA A 70 7.91 14.14 15.75
C ALA A 70 7.81 13.66 17.20
N ASN A 71 8.86 13.03 17.74
CA ASN A 71 8.94 12.59 19.13
C ASN A 71 9.67 13.61 20.05
N ASP A 72 10.10 14.75 19.52
CA ASP A 72 10.74 15.79 20.28
C ASP A 72 9.68 16.59 21.08
N ARG A 73 10.03 17.02 22.30
CA ARG A 73 9.16 17.88 23.12
C ARG A 73 8.89 19.26 22.49
N GLN A 74 9.74 19.69 21.58
CA GLN A 74 9.61 20.96 20.84
C GLN A 74 8.82 20.80 19.53
N PHE A 75 8.31 19.61 19.22
CA PHE A 75 7.49 19.41 18.03
C PHE A 75 6.23 20.29 18.12
N PRO A 76 5.94 21.11 17.10
CA PRO A 76 4.82 22.01 17.13
C PRO A 76 3.51 21.23 17.12
N LEU A 77 2.73 21.37 18.21
CA LEU A 77 1.42 20.75 18.32
C LEU A 77 0.37 21.65 17.68
N LEU A 78 -0.59 21.05 17.01
CA LEU A 78 -1.77 21.73 16.51
C LEU A 78 -2.77 21.92 17.65
N GLU A 79 -3.38 23.09 17.71
CA GLU A 79 -4.53 23.31 18.58
C GLU A 79 -5.74 22.55 18.02
N SER A 80 -6.33 21.68 18.84
CA SER A 80 -7.40 20.81 18.39
C SER A 80 -8.74 21.57 18.33
N ASP A 81 -9.37 21.58 17.17
CA ASP A 81 -10.76 21.99 17.02
C ASP A 81 -11.68 20.86 17.51
N THR A 82 -12.12 20.96 18.75
CA THR A 82 -12.96 19.95 19.41
C THR A 82 -14.30 19.75 18.72
N LEU A 83 -14.91 20.81 18.18
CA LEU A 83 -16.19 20.72 17.48
C LEU A 83 -16.05 19.92 16.17
N LEU A 84 -15.03 20.23 15.38
CA LEU A 84 -14.72 19.51 14.15
C LEU A 84 -14.42 18.03 14.43
N VAL A 85 -13.65 17.76 15.48
CA VAL A 85 -13.31 16.38 15.89
C VAL A 85 -14.57 15.59 16.25
N ASP A 86 -15.46 16.17 17.08
CA ASP A 86 -16.65 15.46 17.54
C ASP A 86 -17.67 15.24 16.40
N GLN A 87 -17.85 16.22 15.51
CA GLN A 87 -18.67 16.05 14.31
C GLN A 87 -18.12 14.95 13.39
N THR A 88 -16.80 14.95 13.16
CA THR A 88 -16.13 13.93 12.35
C THR A 88 -16.27 12.54 12.96
N ARG A 89 -16.11 12.43 14.28
CA ARG A 89 -16.33 11.17 15.01
C ARG A 89 -17.76 10.63 14.83
N GLN A 90 -18.77 11.47 15.00
CA GLN A 90 -20.17 11.06 14.84
C GLN A 90 -20.44 10.50 13.44
N VAL A 91 -19.98 11.20 12.40
CA VAL A 91 -20.13 10.76 11.02
C VAL A 91 -19.38 9.45 10.79
N LEU A 92 -18.12 9.36 11.24
CA LEU A 92 -17.31 8.16 11.05
C LEU A 92 -17.89 6.95 11.77
N VAL A 93 -18.35 7.10 13.02
CA VAL A 93 -18.97 6.00 13.75
C VAL A 93 -20.18 5.47 12.99
N SER A 94 -21.05 6.33 12.49
CA SER A 94 -22.25 5.91 11.74
C SER A 94 -21.90 5.12 10.46
N ILE A 95 -20.82 5.49 9.77
CA ILE A 95 -20.38 4.83 8.52
C ILE A 95 -19.60 3.55 8.82
N ILE A 96 -18.73 3.60 9.84
CA ILE A 96 -17.81 2.49 10.17
C ILE A 96 -18.55 1.30 10.79
N GLN A 97 -19.64 1.52 11.51
CA GLN A 97 -20.47 0.44 12.08
C GLN A 97 -20.92 -0.59 11.03
N GLY A 98 -21.01 -0.22 9.74
CA GLY A 98 -21.32 -1.14 8.65
C GLY A 98 -20.11 -1.92 8.08
N ILE A 99 -18.88 -1.64 8.51
CA ILE A 99 -17.67 -2.28 7.97
C ILE A 99 -17.08 -3.23 9.02
N PRO A 100 -16.94 -4.53 8.72
CA PRO A 100 -16.31 -5.48 9.64
C PRO A 100 -14.92 -5.02 10.10
N ALA A 101 -14.64 -5.18 11.40
CA ALA A 101 -13.35 -4.76 11.99
C ALA A 101 -12.15 -5.36 11.26
N ARG A 102 -12.26 -6.61 10.82
CA ARG A 102 -11.28 -7.31 9.99
C ARG A 102 -10.92 -6.52 8.72
N ASP A 103 -11.93 -6.04 8.01
CA ASP A 103 -11.74 -5.35 6.72
C ASP A 103 -11.14 -3.95 6.94
N ARG A 104 -11.47 -3.30 8.06
CA ARG A 104 -10.86 -2.02 8.44
C ARG A 104 -9.37 -2.16 8.75
N VAL A 105 -8.99 -3.14 9.56
CA VAL A 105 -7.59 -3.42 9.89
C VAL A 105 -6.80 -3.78 8.62
N TYR A 106 -7.37 -4.61 7.76
CA TYR A 106 -6.75 -4.97 6.50
C TYR A 106 -6.55 -3.74 5.57
N ASN A 107 -7.55 -2.88 5.46
CA ASN A 107 -7.45 -1.65 4.68
C ASN A 107 -6.40 -0.67 5.25
N GLU A 108 -6.28 -0.55 6.59
CA GLU A 108 -5.21 0.22 7.23
C GLU A 108 -3.83 -0.29 6.78
N ILE A 109 -3.60 -1.61 6.83
CA ILE A 109 -2.34 -2.22 6.39
C ILE A 109 -2.07 -1.91 4.92
N LYS A 110 -3.07 -2.08 4.04
CA LYS A 110 -2.93 -1.79 2.60
C LYS A 110 -2.52 -0.35 2.35
N MET A 111 -3.19 0.59 2.98
CA MET A 111 -2.93 2.01 2.76
C MET A 111 -1.54 2.43 3.22
N ARG A 112 -1.11 1.97 4.37
CA ARG A 112 0.25 2.22 4.89
C ARG A 112 1.32 1.60 3.97
N THR A 113 1.05 0.43 3.40
CA THR A 113 1.96 -0.24 2.49
C THR A 113 2.02 0.45 1.12
N ALA A 114 0.88 0.92 0.60
CA ALA A 114 0.80 1.54 -0.73
C ALA A 114 1.67 2.80 -0.90
N VAL A 115 1.90 3.54 0.16
CA VAL A 115 2.81 4.72 0.11
C VAL A 115 4.28 4.35 -0.01
N ARG A 116 4.65 3.13 0.40
CA ARG A 116 6.05 2.67 0.49
C ARG A 116 6.52 1.93 -0.76
N PHE A 117 5.59 1.28 -1.46
CA PHE A 117 5.91 0.40 -2.58
C PHE A 117 5.25 0.89 -3.86
N SER A 118 6.08 1.25 -4.85
CA SER A 118 5.60 1.68 -6.15
C SER A 118 5.01 0.53 -6.96
N ALA A 119 4.07 0.86 -7.85
CA ALA A 119 3.45 -0.12 -8.73
C ALA A 119 4.48 -0.79 -9.66
N LEU A 120 4.27 -2.07 -9.93
CA LEU A 120 5.08 -2.88 -10.83
C LEU A 120 4.46 -2.87 -12.23
N THR A 121 5.26 -2.55 -13.25
CA THR A 121 4.83 -2.50 -14.64
C THR A 121 5.50 -3.58 -15.47
N ILE A 122 4.87 -3.95 -16.60
CA ILE A 122 5.47 -4.93 -17.52
C ILE A 122 6.84 -4.46 -18.04
N LYS A 123 7.02 -3.16 -18.26
CA LYS A 123 8.30 -2.57 -18.70
C LYS A 123 9.46 -2.89 -17.74
N GLN A 124 9.19 -2.94 -16.45
CA GLN A 124 10.19 -3.29 -15.44
C GLN A 124 10.53 -4.79 -15.42
N LEU A 125 9.64 -5.64 -15.94
CA LEU A 125 9.83 -7.09 -15.96
C LEU A 125 10.61 -7.56 -17.19
N VAL A 126 10.30 -7.01 -18.37
CA VAL A 126 10.85 -7.49 -19.65
C VAL A 126 12.21 -6.89 -20.00
N GLY A 127 12.71 -5.91 -19.21
CA GLY A 127 13.96 -5.23 -19.46
C GLY A 127 13.87 -4.21 -20.61
N GLN A 128 14.89 -3.34 -20.71
CA GLN A 128 14.86 -2.19 -21.64
C GLN A 128 14.75 -2.60 -23.11
N ASN A 129 15.41 -3.69 -23.51
CA ASN A 129 15.44 -4.14 -24.90
C ASN A 129 14.08 -4.65 -25.40
N ASN A 130 13.22 -5.09 -24.52
CA ASN A 130 11.95 -5.76 -24.88
C ASN A 130 10.70 -4.90 -24.59
N GLN A 131 10.88 -3.64 -24.15
CA GLN A 131 9.78 -2.75 -23.77
C GLN A 131 8.82 -2.39 -24.91
N ASN A 132 9.28 -2.53 -26.15
CA ASN A 132 8.47 -2.27 -27.33
C ASN A 132 7.86 -3.55 -27.92
N THR A 133 8.24 -4.71 -27.45
CA THR A 133 7.76 -6.02 -27.95
C THR A 133 6.62 -6.56 -27.10
N VAL A 134 6.76 -6.47 -25.78
CA VAL A 134 5.73 -6.92 -24.83
C VAL A 134 5.26 -5.71 -24.04
N LEU A 135 3.96 -5.48 -24.07
CA LEU A 135 3.29 -4.34 -23.45
C LEU A 135 2.33 -4.83 -22.36
N GLY A 136 1.97 -3.92 -21.46
CA GLY A 136 0.98 -4.18 -20.44
C GLY A 136 0.07 -2.99 -20.23
N SER A 137 -1.22 -3.24 -20.15
CA SER A 137 -2.26 -2.23 -19.90
C SER A 137 -2.50 -1.97 -18.42
N TYR A 138 -1.98 -2.83 -17.53
CA TYR A 138 -2.21 -2.75 -16.10
C TYR A 138 -0.89 -2.63 -15.34
N ALA A 139 -0.87 -1.76 -14.34
CA ALA A 139 0.21 -1.66 -13.37
C ALA A 139 -0.20 -2.36 -12.07
N LEU A 140 0.52 -3.40 -11.67
CA LEU A 140 0.26 -4.11 -10.43
C LEU A 140 0.55 -3.20 -9.24
N PRO A 141 -0.40 -2.98 -8.31
CA PRO A 141 -0.11 -2.20 -7.12
C PRO A 141 1.06 -2.79 -6.34
N GLY A 142 2.01 -1.93 -5.92
CA GLY A 142 3.26 -2.36 -5.29
C GLY A 142 3.09 -3.16 -4.01
N ILE A 143 1.94 -3.04 -3.34
CA ILE A 143 1.58 -3.82 -2.17
C ILE A 143 1.47 -5.33 -2.46
N PHE A 144 1.22 -5.73 -3.71
CA PHE A 144 1.10 -7.13 -4.12
C PHE A 144 2.39 -7.67 -4.74
N THR A 145 3.54 -7.22 -4.25
CA THR A 145 4.86 -7.72 -4.60
C THR A 145 5.47 -8.54 -3.46
N TYR A 146 6.36 -9.47 -3.80
CA TYR A 146 7.13 -10.21 -2.81
C TYR A 146 7.85 -9.27 -1.82
N LYS A 147 8.41 -8.19 -2.35
CA LYS A 147 9.11 -7.18 -1.55
C LYS A 147 8.19 -6.54 -0.50
N ALA A 148 6.98 -6.16 -0.90
CA ALA A 148 6.02 -5.58 0.03
C ALA A 148 5.59 -6.57 1.13
N TRP A 149 5.42 -7.85 0.77
CA TRP A 149 5.13 -8.90 1.74
C TRP A 149 6.24 -9.03 2.77
N SER A 150 7.47 -9.31 2.31
CA SER A 150 8.61 -9.61 3.18
C SER A 150 9.09 -8.42 4.02
N GLU A 151 8.99 -7.20 3.50
CA GLU A 151 9.50 -6.01 4.20
C GLU A 151 8.45 -5.33 5.10
N HIS A 152 7.15 -5.53 4.83
CA HIS A 152 6.13 -4.75 5.55
C HIS A 152 4.84 -5.52 5.90
N ILE A 153 4.19 -6.21 4.95
CA ILE A 153 2.82 -6.73 5.16
C ILE A 153 2.78 -7.81 6.22
N GLU A 154 3.68 -8.79 6.14
CA GLU A 154 3.75 -9.89 7.11
C GLU A 154 3.87 -9.36 8.53
N LYS A 155 4.80 -8.44 8.76
CA LYS A 155 5.01 -7.79 10.05
C LYS A 155 3.79 -6.98 10.50
N ALA A 156 3.17 -6.23 9.59
CA ALA A 156 1.99 -5.43 9.91
C ALA A 156 0.78 -6.30 10.28
N ILE A 157 0.63 -7.46 9.64
CA ILE A 157 -0.39 -8.47 10.02
C ILE A 157 -0.09 -9.03 11.41
N ASP A 158 1.16 -9.34 11.72
CA ASP A 158 1.56 -9.83 13.04
C ASP A 158 1.35 -8.80 14.14
N GLU A 159 1.72 -7.56 13.91
CA GLU A 159 1.45 -6.45 14.82
C GLU A 159 -0.05 -6.25 15.06
N ALA A 160 -0.86 -6.31 14.00
CA ALA A 160 -2.32 -6.21 14.12
C ALA A 160 -2.92 -7.38 14.90
N ALA A 161 -2.41 -8.60 14.68
CA ALA A 161 -2.87 -9.81 15.38
C ALA A 161 -2.55 -9.80 16.88
N ASN A 162 -1.46 -9.16 17.27
CA ASN A 162 -1.01 -9.08 18.66
C ASN A 162 -1.43 -7.79 19.38
N ARG A 163 -2.25 -6.94 18.75
CA ARG A 163 -2.80 -5.74 19.42
C ARG A 163 -3.71 -6.18 20.60
N PRO A 164 -3.60 -5.53 21.78
CA PRO A 164 -4.53 -5.81 22.87
C PRO A 164 -5.98 -5.55 22.45
N THR A 165 -6.85 -6.51 22.71
CA THR A 165 -8.28 -6.45 22.33
C THR A 165 -9.05 -5.37 23.12
N ASP A 166 -8.53 -4.96 24.27
CA ASP A 166 -9.18 -4.00 25.19
C ASP A 166 -8.83 -2.52 24.90
N SER A 167 -8.09 -2.22 23.86
CA SER A 167 -7.79 -0.84 23.53
C SER A 167 -9.01 -0.18 22.94
N LYS A 168 -9.72 0.64 23.75
CA LYS A 168 -10.73 1.58 23.24
C LYS A 168 -10.14 2.33 22.05
N ASP A 169 -10.88 2.41 20.97
CA ASP A 169 -10.47 3.22 19.82
C ASP A 169 -10.46 4.70 20.25
N TRP A 170 -9.27 5.20 20.60
CA TRP A 170 -9.08 6.58 21.06
C TRP A 170 -9.38 7.60 19.97
N VAL A 171 -9.32 7.21 18.69
CA VAL A 171 -9.63 8.08 17.56
C VAL A 171 -11.12 8.38 17.55
N LEU A 172 -11.94 7.35 17.64
CA LEU A 172 -13.40 7.49 17.61
C LEU A 172 -13.99 7.81 19.00
N ASN A 173 -13.20 7.59 20.07
CA ASN A 173 -13.65 7.77 21.45
C ASN A 173 -14.99 7.04 21.75
N SER A 174 -15.22 5.91 21.07
CA SER A 174 -16.47 5.19 21.19
C SER A 174 -16.41 4.21 22.35
N THR A 175 -17.44 4.27 23.19
CA THR A 175 -17.67 3.32 24.30
C THR A 175 -18.35 2.03 23.84
N GLN A 176 -18.76 1.95 22.57
CA GLN A 176 -19.37 0.76 21.97
C GLN A 176 -18.25 -0.16 21.47
N SER A 177 -17.74 -1.00 22.36
CA SER A 177 -16.58 -1.84 22.11
C SER A 177 -16.85 -3.09 21.26
N ASP A 178 -18.07 -3.56 21.11
CA ASP A 178 -18.31 -4.92 20.61
C ASP A 178 -18.27 -5.05 19.09
N ASP A 179 -18.70 -4.03 18.33
CA ASP A 179 -18.67 -4.08 16.86
C ASP A 179 -17.42 -3.49 16.22
N LEU A 180 -16.60 -2.76 16.99
CA LEU A 180 -15.42 -2.07 16.47
C LEU A 180 -14.11 -2.81 16.72
N THR A 181 -14.11 -3.83 17.57
CA THR A 181 -12.93 -4.62 17.89
C THR A 181 -12.85 -5.86 17.01
N PHE A 182 -11.64 -6.15 16.54
CA PHE A 182 -11.37 -7.39 15.84
C PHE A 182 -11.15 -8.50 16.86
N SER A 183 -12.20 -9.27 17.15
CA SER A 183 -12.19 -10.35 18.15
C SER A 183 -11.65 -11.66 17.57
N GLY A 184 -10.85 -12.35 18.37
CA GLY A 184 -10.28 -13.66 18.02
C GLY A 184 -8.90 -13.88 18.64
N SER A 185 -8.40 -15.12 18.59
CA SER A 185 -7.02 -15.38 18.97
C SER A 185 -6.05 -14.74 17.95
N PRO A 186 -4.82 -14.37 18.35
CA PRO A 186 -3.82 -13.82 17.43
C PRO A 186 -3.62 -14.67 16.17
N ASN A 187 -3.65 -15.99 16.31
CA ASN A 187 -3.52 -16.91 15.17
C ASN A 187 -4.73 -16.87 14.22
N GLN A 188 -5.94 -16.69 14.76
CA GLN A 188 -7.15 -16.55 13.95
C GLN A 188 -7.14 -15.22 13.18
N ILE A 189 -6.77 -14.13 13.86
CA ILE A 189 -6.65 -12.81 13.25
C ILE A 189 -5.61 -12.82 12.13
N ARG A 190 -4.42 -13.35 12.39
CA ARG A 190 -3.37 -13.52 11.38
C ARG A 190 -3.87 -14.29 10.18
N LYS A 191 -4.49 -15.45 10.38
CA LYS A 191 -5.03 -16.28 9.32
C LYS A 191 -6.06 -15.54 8.46
N GLN A 192 -6.97 -14.81 9.08
CA GLN A 192 -8.00 -14.07 8.36
C GLN A 192 -7.42 -12.91 7.53
N LEU A 193 -6.51 -12.13 8.08
CA LEU A 193 -5.84 -11.02 7.36
C LEU A 193 -4.98 -11.55 6.21
N THR A 194 -4.22 -12.62 6.45
CA THR A 194 -3.42 -13.26 5.39
C THR A 194 -4.32 -13.81 4.28
N GLN A 195 -5.48 -14.36 4.59
CA GLN A 195 -6.41 -14.86 3.60
C GLN A 195 -7.02 -13.74 2.73
N LEU A 196 -7.37 -12.59 3.33
CA LEU A 196 -7.80 -11.42 2.57
C LEU A 196 -6.72 -10.95 1.61
N TYR A 197 -5.49 -10.84 2.10
CA TYR A 197 -4.35 -10.45 1.27
C TYR A 197 -4.13 -11.43 0.10
N LYS A 198 -4.16 -12.74 0.34
CA LYS A 198 -4.03 -13.76 -0.72
C LYS A 198 -5.11 -13.65 -1.78
N GLN A 199 -6.36 -13.42 -1.38
CA GLN A 199 -7.47 -13.28 -2.32
C GLN A 199 -7.28 -12.07 -3.24
N GLU A 200 -6.93 -10.91 -2.68
CA GLU A 200 -6.66 -9.72 -3.49
C GLU A 200 -5.38 -9.88 -4.32
N TYR A 201 -4.32 -10.44 -3.75
CA TYR A 201 -3.07 -10.75 -4.45
C TYR A 201 -3.32 -11.54 -5.73
N ILE A 202 -4.06 -12.63 -5.64
CA ILE A 202 -4.41 -13.46 -6.79
C ILE A 202 -5.24 -12.68 -7.81
N ALA A 203 -6.21 -11.88 -7.35
CA ALA A 203 -7.07 -11.09 -8.23
C ALA A 203 -6.26 -10.03 -8.99
N GLU A 204 -5.37 -9.31 -8.32
CA GLU A 204 -4.54 -8.26 -8.92
C GLU A 204 -3.49 -8.82 -9.88
N TRP A 205 -2.85 -9.95 -9.52
CA TRP A 205 -1.94 -10.66 -10.44
C TRP A 205 -2.65 -11.18 -11.68
N ARG A 206 -3.89 -11.67 -11.57
CA ARG A 206 -4.69 -12.07 -12.73
C ARG A 206 -4.97 -10.88 -13.65
N LYS A 207 -5.33 -9.70 -13.11
CA LYS A 207 -5.51 -8.49 -13.90
C LYS A 207 -4.21 -8.10 -14.62
N PHE A 208 -3.09 -8.15 -13.91
CA PHE A 208 -1.78 -7.83 -14.46
C PHE A 208 -1.41 -8.77 -15.62
N LEU A 209 -1.55 -10.07 -15.44
CA LEU A 209 -1.22 -11.08 -16.45
C LEU A 209 -2.15 -11.00 -17.65
N ASN A 210 -3.46 -10.82 -17.44
CA ASN A 210 -4.44 -10.64 -18.51
C ASN A 210 -4.25 -9.33 -19.27
N GLY A 211 -3.58 -8.35 -18.67
CA GLY A 211 -3.23 -7.08 -19.30
C GLY A 211 -1.98 -7.13 -20.18
N ILE A 212 -1.26 -8.27 -20.24
CA ILE A 212 -0.05 -8.42 -21.05
C ILE A 212 -0.44 -8.73 -22.49
N TYR A 213 0.14 -8.02 -23.44
CA TYR A 213 -0.09 -8.24 -24.84
C TYR A 213 1.17 -7.98 -25.68
N TYR A 214 1.19 -8.58 -26.85
CA TYR A 214 2.24 -8.38 -27.83
C TYR A 214 1.98 -7.13 -28.67
N ALA A 215 3.03 -6.32 -28.89
CA ALA A 215 2.95 -5.13 -29.71
C ALA A 215 2.83 -5.50 -31.20
N LYS A 216 1.64 -5.33 -31.78
CA LYS A 216 1.42 -5.51 -33.22
C LYS A 216 2.09 -4.37 -34.00
N THR A 217 2.76 -4.71 -35.08
CA THR A 217 3.30 -3.75 -36.05
C THR A 217 2.86 -4.13 -37.44
N ASN A 218 2.70 -3.14 -38.29
CA ASN A 218 2.37 -3.35 -39.73
C ASN A 218 3.62 -3.64 -40.57
N ASP A 219 4.82 -3.48 -40.02
CA ASP A 219 6.07 -3.82 -40.67
C ASP A 219 6.41 -5.30 -40.47
N PHE A 220 6.38 -6.07 -41.57
CA PHE A 220 6.68 -7.50 -41.55
C PHE A 220 8.07 -7.81 -41.01
N LYS A 221 9.09 -7.03 -41.38
CA LYS A 221 10.47 -7.23 -40.87
C LYS A 221 10.56 -7.03 -39.36
N GLN A 222 9.88 -6.01 -38.87
CA GLN A 222 9.84 -5.75 -37.44
C GLN A 222 9.04 -6.82 -36.69
N GLN A 223 7.97 -7.33 -37.30
CA GLN A 223 7.18 -8.41 -36.75
C GLN A 223 7.99 -9.71 -36.61
N THR A 224 8.76 -10.07 -37.64
CA THR A 224 9.65 -11.23 -37.60
C THR A 224 10.69 -11.09 -36.50
N LYS A 225 11.37 -9.95 -36.40
CA LYS A 225 12.34 -9.68 -35.33
C LYS A 225 11.72 -9.80 -33.92
N ASN A 226 10.51 -9.29 -33.76
CA ASN A 226 9.83 -9.35 -32.49
C ASN A 226 9.46 -10.80 -32.11
N ILE A 227 9.09 -11.64 -33.08
CA ILE A 227 8.82 -13.07 -32.86
C ILE A 227 10.12 -13.82 -32.52
N ASP A 228 11.21 -13.51 -33.20
CA ASP A 228 12.51 -14.11 -32.90
C ASP A 228 12.94 -13.81 -31.45
N VAL A 229 12.76 -12.55 -31.00
CA VAL A 229 13.03 -12.15 -29.61
C VAL A 229 12.14 -12.90 -28.60
N LEU A 230 10.87 -13.15 -28.93
CA LEU A 230 10.00 -13.94 -28.06
C LEU A 230 10.47 -15.41 -27.92
N GLY A 231 11.02 -15.96 -29.00
CA GLY A 231 11.51 -17.34 -29.06
C GLY A 231 12.95 -17.54 -28.56
N GLU A 232 13.67 -16.46 -28.22
CA GLU A 232 15.07 -16.56 -27.79
C GLU A 232 15.21 -17.27 -26.43
N PRO A 233 16.01 -18.35 -26.33
CA PRO A 233 16.02 -19.19 -25.13
C PRO A 233 16.50 -18.48 -23.87
N GLU A 234 17.47 -17.55 -23.99
CA GLU A 234 18.10 -16.91 -22.83
C GLU A 234 17.52 -15.53 -22.49
N ASN A 235 17.17 -14.74 -23.51
CA ASN A 235 16.72 -13.36 -23.33
C ASN A 235 15.23 -13.14 -23.65
N SER A 236 14.45 -14.21 -23.73
CA SER A 236 13.02 -14.13 -23.99
C SER A 236 12.30 -13.26 -22.96
N PRO A 237 11.53 -12.25 -23.37
CA PRO A 237 10.69 -11.49 -22.47
C PRO A 237 9.64 -12.36 -21.77
N ILE A 238 9.19 -13.44 -22.40
CA ILE A 238 8.26 -14.40 -21.77
C ILE A 238 8.95 -15.10 -20.61
N ARG A 239 10.18 -15.58 -20.80
CA ARG A 239 10.96 -16.21 -19.71
C ARG A 239 11.19 -15.23 -18.55
N SER A 240 11.51 -13.98 -18.85
CA SER A 240 11.69 -12.94 -17.85
C SER A 240 10.43 -12.72 -17.00
N VAL A 241 9.26 -12.65 -17.65
CA VAL A 241 7.97 -12.56 -16.97
C VAL A 241 7.70 -13.78 -16.10
N MET A 242 7.92 -15.00 -16.63
CA MET A 242 7.70 -16.26 -15.88
C MET A 242 8.61 -16.38 -14.66
N ASN A 243 9.89 -16.05 -14.80
CA ASN A 243 10.84 -16.03 -13.69
C ASN A 243 10.44 -15.02 -12.62
N ARG A 244 9.93 -13.85 -13.04
CA ARG A 244 9.45 -12.86 -12.09
C ARG A 244 8.20 -13.33 -11.35
N ILE A 245 7.25 -13.94 -12.05
CA ILE A 245 6.06 -14.52 -11.40
C ILE A 245 6.47 -15.56 -10.36
N ALA A 246 7.38 -16.47 -10.71
CA ALA A 246 7.88 -17.49 -9.79
C ALA A 246 8.50 -16.86 -8.53
N LYS A 247 9.29 -15.81 -8.69
CA LYS A 247 9.86 -15.04 -7.57
C LYS A 247 8.79 -14.35 -6.73
N GLU A 248 7.83 -13.67 -7.37
CA GLU A 248 6.79 -12.93 -6.66
C GLU A 248 5.85 -13.84 -5.87
N THR A 249 5.59 -15.05 -6.37
CA THR A 249 4.70 -16.03 -5.71
C THR A 249 5.41 -16.93 -4.69
N SER A 250 6.72 -16.80 -4.53
CA SER A 250 7.52 -17.67 -3.63
C SER A 250 7.18 -17.50 -2.15
N TRP A 251 6.68 -16.37 -1.71
CA TRP A 251 6.35 -16.11 -0.32
C TRP A 251 5.25 -17.02 0.26
N ASP A 252 4.40 -17.54 -0.59
CA ASP A 252 3.31 -18.46 -0.21
C ASP A 252 3.56 -19.91 -0.69
N ASN A 253 4.75 -20.21 -1.19
CA ASN A 253 5.12 -21.55 -1.63
C ASN A 253 5.79 -22.32 -0.48
N PRO A 254 5.14 -23.35 0.09
CA PRO A 254 5.68 -24.07 1.25
C PRO A 254 7.02 -24.79 0.95
N ILE A 255 7.26 -25.19 -0.30
CA ILE A 255 8.51 -25.84 -0.70
C ILE A 255 9.66 -24.82 -0.64
N VAL A 256 9.45 -23.63 -1.25
CA VAL A 256 10.47 -22.58 -1.25
C VAL A 256 10.72 -22.06 0.17
N GLN A 257 9.69 -21.95 0.99
CA GLN A 257 9.84 -21.54 2.38
C GLN A 257 10.63 -22.57 3.21
N ALA A 258 10.43 -23.85 2.96
CA ALA A 258 11.19 -24.89 3.61
C ALA A 258 12.69 -24.90 3.19
N GLU A 259 12.98 -24.62 1.92
CA GLU A 259 14.36 -24.49 1.41
C GLU A 259 15.09 -23.26 1.96
N LEU A 260 14.38 -22.17 2.19
CA LEU A 260 14.95 -20.94 2.78
C LEU A 260 15.19 -21.05 4.30
N ALA A 261 14.52 -21.98 4.96
CA ALA A 261 14.63 -22.23 6.40
C ALA A 261 15.69 -23.30 6.77
N ALA A 262 16.21 -24.03 5.78
CA ALA A 262 17.23 -25.07 5.93
C ALA A 262 18.64 -24.53 5.75
#